data_d1265999eb77763297242866e60f045a
#
_entry.id   d1265999eb77763297242866e60f045a
#
_cell.length_a   1.000
_cell.length_b   1.000
_cell.length_c   1.000
_cell.angle_alpha   90.00
_cell.angle_beta   90.00
_cell.angle_gamma   90.00
#
_symmetry.space_group_name_H-M   'P 1'
#
loop_
_entity.id
_entity.type
_entity.pdbx_description
1 polymer ?
#
loop_
_entity_poly.entity_id
_entity_poly.type
_entity_poly.pdbx_seq_one_letter_code
_entity_poly.pdbx_strand_id
1 'polypeptide(L)'
;AASDVYKRQAQVASAEERIATATAAAEKERKEKAEARKAAAAAADPYDNSPWAAAGIDPVKITADMKSVYTLRTYLDGKPVFLGKWGEIFTFNSPKTLVRWIMENDEHDLARVSTWEELVSAANAGELELSVHPDNQYTFNGLTRDIEKGPETVDQDQMGRCYEVCADAADWAGDDSINSYMLENPRFQDYLGYMLGSTEHAGYVPSKPYNHHAEAWKGLEEMLIKRFSRF
;
A
#
# COMPACT_ATOMS: atom_id res chain seq x y z
N ALA A 1 -28.03 29.90 34.40
CA ALA A 1 -26.77 29.17 34.57
C ALA A 1 -26.86 27.68 34.16
N ALA A 2 -27.76 26.85 34.77
CA ALA A 2 -27.88 25.44 34.40
C ALA A 2 -28.48 25.21 33.00
N SER A 3 -29.44 26.02 32.61
CA SER A 3 -30.09 25.98 31.28
C SER A 3 -29.12 26.28 30.11
N ASP A 4 -28.12 27.14 30.31
CA ASP A 4 -27.16 27.53 29.29
C ASP A 4 -26.11 26.44 29.05
N VAL A 5 -25.76 25.68 30.07
CA VAL A 5 -24.85 24.53 29.97
C VAL A 5 -25.53 23.42 29.16
N TYR A 6 -26.77 23.10 29.45
CA TYR A 6 -27.54 22.09 28.70
C TYR A 6 -27.74 22.50 27.22
N LYS A 7 -27.99 23.76 26.93
CA LYS A 7 -28.11 24.25 25.53
C LYS A 7 -26.78 24.16 24.79
N ARG A 8 -25.65 24.48 25.43
CA ARG A 8 -24.31 24.34 24.84
C ARG A 8 -23.95 22.88 24.60
N GLN A 9 -24.24 21.99 25.53
CA GLN A 9 -24.00 20.55 25.34
C GLN A 9 -24.82 19.97 24.19
N ALA A 10 -26.12 20.36 24.09
CA ALA A 10 -26.97 19.95 22.96
C ALA A 10 -26.47 20.50 21.61
N GLN A 11 -25.94 21.73 21.57
CA GLN A 11 -25.40 22.34 20.36
C GLN A 11 -24.06 21.65 19.94
N VAL A 12 -23.22 21.28 20.90
CA VAL A 12 -21.97 20.55 20.63
C VAL A 12 -22.27 19.16 20.10
N ALA A 13 -23.17 18.42 20.75
CA ALA A 13 -23.59 17.10 20.30
C ALA A 13 -24.20 17.12 18.88
N SER A 14 -25.01 18.13 18.55
CA SER A 14 -25.58 18.29 17.20
C SER A 14 -24.52 18.69 16.16
N ALA A 15 -23.49 19.42 16.55
CA ALA A 15 -22.38 19.78 15.67
C ALA A 15 -21.47 18.55 15.39
N GLU A 16 -21.19 17.75 16.42
CA GLU A 16 -20.44 16.51 16.27
C GLU A 16 -21.16 15.50 15.39
N GLU A 17 -22.48 15.34 15.55
CA GLU A 17 -23.31 14.47 14.72
C GLU A 17 -23.32 14.92 13.24
N ARG A 18 -23.38 16.23 12.99
CA ARG A 18 -23.31 16.80 11.64
C ARG A 18 -21.93 16.60 11.00
N ILE A 19 -20.85 16.73 11.76
CA ILE A 19 -19.49 16.47 11.30
C ILE A 19 -19.33 15.00 10.97
N ALA A 20 -19.76 14.10 11.85
CA ALA A 20 -19.70 12.65 11.64
C ALA A 20 -20.48 12.22 10.38
N THR A 21 -21.68 12.78 10.18
CA THR A 21 -22.53 12.51 9.02
C THR A 21 -21.86 13.04 7.73
N ALA A 22 -21.28 14.24 7.76
CA ALA A 22 -20.59 14.83 6.62
C ALA A 22 -19.32 14.05 6.27
N THR A 23 -18.56 13.57 7.27
CA THR A 23 -17.36 12.76 7.08
C THR A 23 -17.71 11.40 6.49
N ALA A 24 -18.75 10.73 7.00
CA ALA A 24 -19.21 9.45 6.46
C ALA A 24 -19.74 9.59 5.02
N ALA A 25 -20.44 10.68 4.71
CA ALA A 25 -20.90 10.97 3.35
C ALA A 25 -19.72 11.23 2.39
N ALA A 26 -18.70 11.97 2.83
CA ALA A 26 -17.50 12.23 2.04
C ALA A 26 -16.67 10.96 1.80
N GLU A 27 -16.53 10.09 2.80
CA GLU A 27 -15.87 8.79 2.65
C GLU A 27 -16.63 7.86 1.69
N LYS A 28 -17.95 7.84 1.79
CA LYS A 28 -18.78 7.06 0.87
C LYS A 28 -18.63 7.56 -0.56
N GLU A 29 -18.66 8.86 -0.78
CA GLU A 29 -18.46 9.47 -2.10
C GLU A 29 -17.07 9.20 -2.65
N ARG A 30 -16.03 9.26 -1.81
CA ARG A 30 -14.64 8.89 -2.20
C ARG A 30 -14.54 7.43 -2.61
N LYS A 31 -15.15 6.51 -1.85
CA LYS A 31 -15.19 5.08 -2.20
C LYS A 31 -15.94 4.85 -3.50
N GLU A 32 -17.13 5.43 -3.66
CA GLU A 32 -17.91 5.30 -4.89
C GLU A 32 -17.17 5.88 -6.10
N LYS A 33 -16.50 7.03 -5.97
CA LYS A 33 -15.65 7.60 -7.02
C LYS A 33 -14.43 6.75 -7.32
N ALA A 34 -13.81 6.15 -6.30
CA ALA A 34 -12.67 5.25 -6.49
C ALA A 34 -13.08 3.95 -7.17
N GLU A 35 -14.22 3.38 -6.78
CA GLU A 35 -14.79 2.18 -7.43
C GLU A 35 -15.26 2.47 -8.87
N ALA A 36 -15.90 3.61 -9.10
CA ALA A 36 -16.29 4.05 -10.44
C ALA A 36 -15.06 4.31 -11.34
N ARG A 37 -14.00 4.90 -10.80
CA ARG A 37 -12.71 5.04 -11.50
C ARG A 37 -12.07 3.69 -11.81
N LYS A 38 -12.06 2.77 -10.85
CA LYS A 38 -11.58 1.40 -11.07
C LYS A 38 -12.39 0.69 -12.15
N ALA A 39 -13.71 0.75 -12.08
CA ALA A 39 -14.59 0.14 -13.07
C ALA A 39 -14.43 0.76 -14.47
N ALA A 40 -14.30 2.10 -14.58
CA ALA A 40 -14.08 2.79 -15.85
C ALA A 40 -12.68 2.53 -16.42
N ALA A 41 -11.66 2.42 -15.58
CA ALA A 41 -10.31 2.06 -15.98
C ALA A 41 -10.23 0.59 -16.42
N ALA A 42 -10.86 -0.33 -15.69
CA ALA A 42 -10.92 -1.75 -16.01
C ALA A 42 -11.59 -2.03 -17.36
N ALA A 43 -12.63 -1.26 -17.72
CA ALA A 43 -13.36 -1.44 -18.99
C ALA A 43 -12.53 -1.13 -20.26
N ALA A 44 -11.35 -0.51 -20.13
CA ALA A 44 -10.49 -0.09 -21.26
C ALA A 44 -9.02 -0.48 -21.08
N ASP A 45 -8.65 -1.21 -20.02
CA ASP A 45 -7.25 -1.50 -19.72
C ASP A 45 -6.77 -2.77 -20.47
N PRO A 46 -5.74 -2.64 -21.35
CA PRO A 46 -5.14 -3.79 -22.02
C PRO A 46 -4.60 -4.86 -21.05
N TYR A 47 -4.28 -4.46 -19.81
CA TYR A 47 -3.81 -5.38 -18.76
C TYR A 47 -4.82 -6.49 -18.45
N ASP A 48 -6.13 -6.20 -18.52
CA ASP A 48 -7.19 -7.17 -18.23
C ASP A 48 -7.19 -8.38 -19.17
N ASN A 49 -6.57 -8.26 -20.34
CA ASN A 49 -6.40 -9.35 -21.28
C ASN A 49 -5.05 -10.07 -21.15
N SER A 50 -4.23 -9.68 -20.18
CA SER A 50 -2.93 -10.30 -19.96
C SER A 50 -3.04 -11.65 -19.23
N PRO A 51 -2.06 -12.56 -19.42
CA PRO A 51 -1.98 -13.79 -18.62
C PRO A 51 -1.89 -13.52 -17.10
N TRP A 52 -1.35 -12.38 -16.70
CA TRP A 52 -1.29 -11.94 -15.30
C TRP A 52 -2.68 -11.72 -14.72
N ALA A 53 -3.51 -10.95 -15.41
CA ALA A 53 -4.89 -10.70 -15.00
C ALA A 53 -5.71 -11.99 -14.97
N ALA A 54 -5.54 -12.86 -15.95
CA ALA A 54 -6.21 -14.17 -16.01
C ALA A 54 -5.81 -15.07 -14.84
N ALA A 55 -4.55 -15.05 -14.43
CA ALA A 55 -4.05 -15.80 -13.28
C ALA A 55 -4.41 -15.15 -11.94
N GLY A 56 -4.77 -13.87 -11.92
CA GLY A 56 -4.98 -13.11 -10.69
C GLY A 56 -3.70 -12.90 -9.89
N ILE A 57 -2.54 -12.95 -10.56
CA ILE A 57 -1.22 -12.71 -9.97
C ILE A 57 -0.63 -11.49 -10.65
N ASP A 58 -0.34 -10.45 -9.88
CA ASP A 58 0.07 -9.18 -10.44
C ASP A 58 1.57 -8.93 -10.30
N PRO A 59 2.24 -8.48 -11.38
CA PRO A 59 3.55 -7.89 -11.28
C PRO A 59 3.52 -6.62 -10.44
N VAL A 60 4.53 -6.48 -9.58
CA VAL A 60 4.72 -5.34 -8.67
C VAL A 60 6.08 -4.72 -8.92
N LYS A 61 6.11 -3.40 -9.03
CA LYS A 61 7.35 -2.61 -9.11
C LYS A 61 7.48 -1.74 -7.87
N ILE A 62 8.59 -1.86 -7.18
CA ILE A 62 8.92 -1.05 -6.01
C ILE A 62 10.18 -0.25 -6.32
N THR A 63 10.08 1.07 -6.21
CA THR A 63 11.19 1.99 -6.41
C THR A 63 11.54 2.67 -5.09
N ALA A 64 12.74 2.40 -4.59
CA ALA A 64 13.29 2.97 -3.37
C ALA A 64 14.78 3.23 -3.57
N ASP A 65 15.33 4.28 -2.94
CA ASP A 65 16.73 4.68 -3.10
C ASP A 65 17.19 4.78 -4.58
N MET A 66 16.33 5.32 -5.43
CA MET A 66 16.55 5.47 -6.89
C MET A 66 16.72 4.14 -7.64
N LYS A 67 16.39 3.02 -7.02
CA LYS A 67 16.47 1.67 -7.62
C LYS A 67 15.08 1.07 -7.70
N SER A 68 14.78 0.41 -8.81
CA SER A 68 13.54 -0.33 -9.00
C SER A 68 13.81 -1.82 -8.89
N VAL A 69 12.92 -2.52 -8.20
CA VAL A 69 12.87 -3.99 -8.16
C VAL A 69 11.48 -4.46 -8.55
N TYR A 70 11.41 -5.68 -9.03
CA TYR A 70 10.18 -6.32 -9.50
C TYR A 70 9.91 -7.58 -8.69
N THR A 71 8.65 -7.82 -8.37
CA THR A 71 8.17 -9.03 -7.72
C THR A 71 6.75 -9.34 -8.20
N LEU A 72 6.11 -10.32 -7.59
CA LEU A 72 4.71 -10.69 -7.86
C LEU A 72 3.92 -10.70 -6.55
N ARG A 73 2.63 -10.40 -6.65
CA ARG A 73 1.69 -10.46 -5.54
C ARG A 73 0.31 -10.94 -6.02
N THR A 74 -0.36 -11.70 -5.19
CA THR A 74 -1.79 -12.00 -5.30
C THR A 74 -2.47 -11.77 -3.96
N TYR A 75 -3.80 -11.85 -3.98
CA TYR A 75 -4.61 -11.88 -2.76
C TYR A 75 -5.42 -13.18 -2.75
N LEU A 76 -5.29 -13.95 -1.68
CA LEU A 76 -6.06 -15.16 -1.42
C LEU A 76 -6.96 -14.90 -0.20
N ASP A 77 -8.28 -14.96 -0.40
CA ASP A 77 -9.26 -14.67 0.65
C ASP A 77 -9.03 -13.30 1.33
N GLY A 78 -8.65 -12.31 0.52
CA GLY A 78 -8.35 -10.96 0.97
C GLY A 78 -6.99 -10.76 1.63
N LYS A 79 -6.16 -11.79 1.70
CA LYS A 79 -4.81 -11.74 2.28
C LYS A 79 -3.75 -11.68 1.19
N PRO A 80 -2.74 -10.79 1.32
CA PRO A 80 -1.66 -10.71 0.36
C PRO A 80 -0.75 -11.94 0.42
N VAL A 81 -0.27 -12.35 -0.76
CA VAL A 81 0.78 -13.38 -0.90
C VAL A 81 1.78 -12.89 -1.93
N PHE A 82 3.03 -12.74 -1.52
CA PHE A 82 4.12 -12.32 -2.39
C PHE A 82 4.88 -13.51 -2.99
N LEU A 83 5.53 -13.27 -4.11
CA LEU A 83 6.59 -14.13 -4.61
C LEU A 83 7.72 -14.13 -3.59
N GLY A 84 7.83 -15.18 -2.80
CA GLY A 84 8.76 -15.26 -1.70
C GLY A 84 8.47 -16.43 -0.79
N LYS A 85 9.20 -16.51 0.32
CA LYS A 85 9.11 -17.57 1.31
C LYS A 85 9.57 -17.07 2.67
N TRP A 86 8.94 -17.53 3.73
CA TRP A 86 9.30 -17.17 5.13
C TRP A 86 9.35 -15.66 5.41
N GLY A 87 8.49 -14.89 4.78
CA GLY A 87 8.43 -13.44 4.94
C GLY A 87 9.50 -12.67 4.17
N GLU A 88 10.31 -13.34 3.36
CA GLU A 88 11.29 -12.74 2.45
C GLU A 88 10.70 -12.62 1.04
N ILE A 89 10.66 -11.41 0.51
CA ILE A 89 10.16 -11.12 -0.84
C ILE A 89 11.28 -11.31 -1.85
N PHE A 90 11.07 -12.17 -2.82
CA PHE A 90 12.02 -12.37 -3.91
C PHE A 90 11.89 -11.23 -4.91
N THR A 91 12.98 -10.52 -5.13
CA THR A 91 13.03 -9.33 -5.98
C THR A 91 14.05 -9.46 -7.10
N PHE A 92 13.71 -8.85 -8.22
CA PHE A 92 14.48 -8.90 -9.44
C PHE A 92 14.75 -7.48 -9.94
N ASN A 93 15.91 -7.25 -10.53
CA ASN A 93 16.29 -5.94 -11.06
C ASN A 93 15.74 -5.69 -12.48
N SER A 94 15.16 -6.71 -13.12
CA SER A 94 14.49 -6.56 -14.40
C SER A 94 13.30 -7.51 -14.55
N PRO A 95 12.28 -7.11 -15.34
CA PRO A 95 11.16 -7.98 -15.69
C PRO A 95 11.59 -9.31 -16.31
N LYS A 96 12.57 -9.25 -17.18
CA LYS A 96 13.07 -10.42 -17.92
C LYS A 96 13.70 -11.46 -17.01
N THR A 97 14.45 -11.01 -16.00
CA THR A 97 15.06 -11.90 -15.02
C THR A 97 13.99 -12.58 -14.16
N LEU A 98 12.96 -11.85 -13.75
CA LEU A 98 11.82 -12.41 -13.01
C LEU A 98 11.11 -13.50 -13.82
N VAL A 99 10.73 -13.21 -15.06
CA VAL A 99 10.01 -14.18 -15.91
C VAL A 99 10.85 -15.45 -16.14
N ARG A 100 12.15 -15.31 -16.37
CA ARG A 100 13.04 -16.47 -16.50
C ARG A 100 13.09 -17.29 -15.23
N TRP A 101 13.20 -16.63 -14.08
CA TRP A 101 13.35 -17.30 -12.79
C TRP A 101 12.10 -18.16 -12.44
N ILE A 102 10.91 -17.67 -12.67
CA ILE A 102 9.66 -18.41 -12.39
C ILE A 102 9.46 -19.65 -13.25
N MET A 103 10.09 -19.73 -14.41
CA MET A 103 10.06 -20.92 -15.28
C MET A 103 10.81 -22.11 -14.70
N GLU A 104 11.77 -21.84 -13.81
CA GLU A 104 12.71 -22.85 -13.30
C GLU A 104 12.56 -23.09 -11.79
N ASN A 105 11.75 -22.27 -11.11
CA ASN A 105 11.66 -22.27 -9.64
C ASN A 105 10.21 -22.28 -9.18
N ASP A 106 9.90 -23.20 -8.27
CA ASP A 106 8.58 -23.39 -7.64
C ASP A 106 8.65 -23.40 -6.10
N GLU A 107 9.83 -23.21 -5.52
CA GLU A 107 10.02 -23.19 -4.07
C GLU A 107 9.69 -21.82 -3.46
N HIS A 108 8.43 -21.39 -3.59
CA HIS A 108 7.92 -20.13 -3.06
C HIS A 108 6.42 -20.20 -2.81
N ASP A 109 5.88 -19.21 -2.09
CA ASP A 109 4.50 -19.22 -1.65
C ASP A 109 3.46 -19.10 -2.78
N LEU A 110 3.80 -18.48 -3.91
CA LEU A 110 2.90 -18.39 -5.05
C LEU A 110 2.73 -19.72 -5.81
N ALA A 111 3.66 -20.66 -5.68
CA ALA A 111 3.55 -21.96 -6.35
C ALA A 111 2.33 -22.77 -5.91
N ARG A 112 1.77 -22.49 -4.73
CA ARG A 112 0.55 -23.12 -4.21
C ARG A 112 -0.75 -22.50 -4.73
N VAL A 113 -0.68 -21.39 -5.45
CA VAL A 113 -1.85 -20.74 -6.06
C VAL A 113 -2.31 -21.57 -7.24
N SER A 114 -3.61 -21.85 -7.32
CA SER A 114 -4.19 -22.76 -8.33
C SER A 114 -3.92 -22.37 -9.78
N THR A 115 -3.69 -21.09 -10.05
CA THR A 115 -3.40 -20.52 -11.37
C THR A 115 -1.91 -20.42 -11.68
N TRP A 116 -1.03 -20.83 -10.76
CA TRP A 116 0.42 -20.69 -10.93
C TRP A 116 0.96 -21.46 -12.13
N GLU A 117 0.53 -22.70 -12.31
CA GLU A 117 0.98 -23.55 -13.43
C GLU A 117 0.57 -22.98 -14.80
N GLU A 118 -0.58 -22.33 -14.88
CA GLU A 118 -1.03 -21.64 -16.11
C GLU A 118 -0.11 -20.46 -16.45
N LEU A 119 0.29 -19.72 -15.44
CA LEU A 119 1.22 -18.61 -15.59
C LEU A 119 2.61 -19.09 -16.05
N VAL A 120 3.13 -20.14 -15.45
CA VAL A 120 4.42 -20.77 -15.85
C VAL A 120 4.33 -21.32 -17.27
N SER A 121 3.19 -21.91 -17.64
CA SER A 121 2.96 -22.40 -19.01
C SER A 121 2.98 -21.27 -20.04
N ALA A 122 2.36 -20.14 -19.72
CA ALA A 122 2.41 -18.94 -20.57
C ALA A 122 3.85 -18.39 -20.69
N ALA A 123 4.63 -18.42 -19.62
CA ALA A 123 6.04 -18.04 -19.64
C ALA A 123 6.88 -18.94 -20.56
N ASN A 124 6.68 -20.26 -20.45
CA ASN A 124 7.37 -21.25 -21.29
C ASN A 124 6.98 -21.14 -22.77
N ALA A 125 5.75 -20.73 -23.07
CA ALA A 125 5.28 -20.47 -24.43
C ALA A 125 5.82 -19.13 -25.00
N GLY A 126 6.48 -18.32 -24.19
CA GLY A 126 6.95 -16.98 -24.60
C GLY A 126 5.83 -15.94 -24.68
N GLU A 127 4.68 -16.21 -24.08
CA GLU A 127 3.50 -15.34 -24.09
C GLU A 127 3.44 -14.41 -22.89
N LEU A 128 4.36 -14.58 -21.91
CA LEU A 128 4.37 -13.81 -20.68
C LEU A 128 5.31 -12.62 -20.79
N GLU A 129 4.77 -11.49 -21.22
CA GLU A 129 5.45 -10.21 -21.13
C GLU A 129 5.13 -9.55 -19.78
N LEU A 130 6.14 -9.08 -19.06
CA LEU A 130 5.94 -8.43 -17.78
C LEU A 130 5.51 -6.99 -18.00
N SER A 131 4.22 -6.74 -17.81
CA SER A 131 3.61 -5.43 -17.74
C SER A 131 3.17 -5.15 -16.32
N VAL A 132 3.64 -4.05 -15.74
CA VAL A 132 3.24 -3.63 -14.38
C VAL A 132 2.14 -2.60 -14.50
N HIS A 133 0.96 -2.94 -13.99
CA HIS A 133 -0.15 -1.99 -13.92
C HIS A 133 0.24 -0.78 -13.04
N PRO A 134 -0.15 0.45 -13.41
CA PRO A 134 0.17 1.65 -12.62
C PRO A 134 -0.20 1.54 -11.14
N ASP A 135 -1.29 0.85 -10.81
CA ASP A 135 -1.73 0.63 -9.43
C ASP A 135 -0.80 -0.29 -8.62
N ASN A 136 0.07 -1.05 -9.28
CA ASN A 136 1.05 -1.94 -8.68
C ASN A 136 2.49 -1.39 -8.75
N GLN A 137 2.62 -0.10 -9.01
CA GLN A 137 3.88 0.62 -8.96
C GLN A 137 3.95 1.47 -7.69
N TYR A 138 4.95 1.21 -6.86
CA TYR A 138 5.14 1.86 -5.57
C TYR A 138 6.46 2.61 -5.57
N THR A 139 6.40 3.94 -5.49
CA THR A 139 7.58 4.81 -5.52
C THR A 139 7.75 5.49 -4.18
N PHE A 140 8.80 5.13 -3.45
CA PHE A 140 9.18 5.76 -2.18
C PHE A 140 10.01 7.02 -2.40
N ASN A 141 10.63 7.16 -3.57
CA ASN A 141 11.51 8.29 -3.87
C ASN A 141 10.81 9.64 -3.66
N GLY A 142 11.47 10.51 -2.94
CA GLY A 142 11.00 11.87 -2.67
C GLY A 142 10.15 12.01 -1.39
N LEU A 143 9.50 10.95 -0.90
CA LEU A 143 8.59 11.05 0.25
C LEU A 143 9.27 11.57 1.52
N THR A 144 10.44 11.04 1.88
CA THR A 144 11.19 11.51 3.07
C THR A 144 11.45 13.01 2.99
N ARG A 145 11.96 13.51 1.87
CA ARG A 145 12.22 14.94 1.64
C ARG A 145 10.95 15.78 1.68
N ASP A 146 9.87 15.27 1.11
CA ASP A 146 8.60 16.00 1.07
C ASP A 146 7.94 16.04 2.45
N ILE A 147 8.07 15.00 3.26
CA ILE A 147 7.67 15.01 4.68
C ILE A 147 8.43 16.08 5.47
N GLU A 148 9.75 16.21 5.28
CA GLU A 148 10.55 17.22 5.95
C GLU A 148 10.10 18.65 5.65
N LYS A 149 9.58 18.89 4.46
CA LYS A 149 9.09 20.22 4.04
C LYS A 149 7.75 20.58 4.66
N GLY A 150 6.90 19.60 4.87
CA GLY A 150 5.61 19.78 5.49
C GLY A 150 4.49 18.95 4.85
N PRO A 151 3.36 18.80 5.56
CA PRO A 151 2.24 17.95 5.09
C PRO A 151 1.69 18.33 3.72
N GLU A 152 1.72 19.62 3.39
CA GLU A 152 1.20 20.16 2.12
C GLU A 152 2.04 19.81 0.90
N THR A 153 3.29 19.39 1.09
CA THR A 153 4.20 18.97 -0.01
C THR A 153 4.14 17.48 -0.30
N VAL A 154 3.48 16.70 0.55
CA VAL A 154 3.42 15.25 0.43
C VAL A 154 2.27 14.85 -0.50
N ASP A 155 2.57 14.03 -1.50
CA ASP A 155 1.55 13.32 -2.27
C ASP A 155 0.94 12.22 -1.39
N GLN A 156 -0.30 12.45 -0.94
CA GLN A 156 -1.00 11.55 -0.03
C GLN A 156 -1.34 10.21 -0.68
N ASP A 157 -1.63 10.20 -1.99
CA ASP A 157 -1.90 8.96 -2.71
C ASP A 157 -0.64 8.11 -2.83
N GLN A 158 0.50 8.73 -3.14
CA GLN A 158 1.80 8.05 -3.15
C GLN A 158 2.13 7.49 -1.77
N MET A 159 2.00 8.29 -0.72
CA MET A 159 2.27 7.86 0.66
C MET A 159 1.36 6.70 1.09
N GLY A 160 0.07 6.80 0.82
CA GLY A 160 -0.91 5.77 1.17
C GLY A 160 -0.63 4.44 0.49
N ARG A 161 -0.27 4.48 -0.78
CA ARG A 161 0.10 3.27 -1.54
C ARG A 161 1.39 2.65 -1.04
N CYS A 162 2.41 3.45 -0.75
CA CYS A 162 3.66 2.96 -0.16
C CYS A 162 3.45 2.36 1.23
N TYR A 163 2.57 2.96 2.05
CA TYR A 163 2.19 2.38 3.34
C TYR A 163 1.47 1.03 3.16
N GLU A 164 0.55 0.94 2.21
CA GLU A 164 -0.20 -0.28 1.91
C GLU A 164 0.73 -1.46 1.55
N VAL A 165 1.73 -1.25 0.70
CA VAL A 165 2.66 -2.33 0.34
C VAL A 165 3.53 -2.77 1.53
N CYS A 166 3.88 -1.86 2.43
CA CYS A 166 4.56 -2.21 3.68
C CYS A 166 3.66 -3.05 4.59
N ALA A 167 2.41 -2.67 4.73
CA ALA A 167 1.41 -3.39 5.54
C ALA A 167 1.12 -4.78 4.95
N ASP A 168 0.96 -4.88 3.64
CA ASP A 168 0.77 -6.16 2.94
C ASP A 168 1.95 -7.11 3.16
N ALA A 169 3.17 -6.60 3.10
CA ALA A 169 4.37 -7.42 3.32
C ALA A 169 4.43 -7.98 4.75
N ALA A 170 4.08 -7.19 5.75
CA ALA A 170 4.02 -7.61 7.15
C ALA A 170 2.88 -8.61 7.40
N ASP A 171 1.71 -8.38 6.81
CA ASP A 171 0.55 -9.28 6.92
C ASP A 171 0.86 -10.65 6.29
N TRP A 172 1.43 -10.67 5.09
CA TRP A 172 1.87 -11.91 4.47
C TRP A 172 2.95 -12.64 5.27
N ALA A 173 3.93 -11.92 5.82
CA ALA A 173 4.96 -12.50 6.66
C ALA A 173 4.42 -13.04 7.99
N GLY A 174 3.21 -12.62 8.38
CA GLY A 174 2.56 -13.02 9.63
C GLY A 174 3.28 -12.48 10.87
N ASP A 175 3.94 -11.34 10.76
CA ASP A 175 4.61 -10.68 11.87
C ASP A 175 3.91 -9.37 12.28
N ASP A 176 4.16 -8.93 13.49
CA ASP A 176 3.57 -7.73 14.09
C ASP A 176 4.49 -6.50 13.96
N SER A 177 5.40 -6.51 13.01
CA SER A 177 6.46 -5.50 12.89
C SER A 177 5.94 -4.08 12.69
N ILE A 178 4.88 -3.90 11.90
CA ILE A 178 4.29 -2.58 11.66
C ILE A 178 3.62 -2.05 12.93
N ASN A 179 2.80 -2.87 13.61
CA ASN A 179 2.15 -2.46 14.85
C ASN A 179 3.17 -2.13 15.95
N SER A 180 4.18 -2.97 16.11
CA SER A 180 5.27 -2.73 17.06
C SER A 180 6.00 -1.42 16.76
N TYR A 181 6.30 -1.17 15.48
CA TYR A 181 6.92 0.07 15.04
C TYR A 181 6.07 1.31 15.34
N MET A 182 4.76 1.24 15.11
CA MET A 182 3.84 2.33 15.41
C MET A 182 3.72 2.59 16.91
N LEU A 183 3.69 1.54 17.73
CA LEU A 183 3.67 1.67 19.20
C LEU A 183 4.95 2.32 19.74
N GLU A 184 6.09 2.05 19.13
CA GLU A 184 7.38 2.67 19.45
C GLU A 184 7.48 4.12 18.94
N ASN A 185 6.67 4.48 17.93
CA ASN A 185 6.67 5.78 17.27
C ASN A 185 5.27 6.42 17.28
N PRO A 186 4.67 6.73 18.46
CA PRO A 186 3.28 7.18 18.56
C PRO A 186 3.02 8.51 17.83
N ARG A 187 4.00 9.41 17.81
CA ARG A 187 3.87 10.68 17.08
C ARG A 187 3.83 10.47 15.56
N PHE A 188 4.53 9.46 15.07
CA PHE A 188 4.48 9.08 13.66
C PHE A 188 3.16 8.38 13.31
N GLN A 189 2.62 7.57 14.22
CA GLN A 189 1.29 7.01 14.07
C GLN A 189 0.22 8.09 13.93
N ASP A 190 0.25 9.11 14.77
CA ASP A 190 -0.64 10.28 14.69
C ASP A 190 -0.46 11.02 13.35
N TYR A 191 0.77 11.21 12.91
CA TYR A 191 1.08 11.83 11.63
C TYR A 191 0.50 11.05 10.46
N LEU A 192 0.70 9.73 10.39
CA LEU A 192 0.12 8.89 9.34
C LEU A 192 -1.42 8.91 9.39
N GLY A 193 -1.99 8.86 10.57
CA GLY A 193 -3.46 8.99 10.75
C GLY A 193 -3.97 10.30 10.16
N TYR A 194 -3.28 11.41 10.39
CA TYR A 194 -3.62 12.69 9.80
C TYR A 194 -3.48 12.69 8.27
N MET A 195 -2.35 12.21 7.76
CA MET A 195 -2.06 12.22 6.32
C MET A 195 -2.96 11.29 5.52
N LEU A 196 -3.31 10.13 6.08
CA LEU A 196 -4.13 9.12 5.41
C LEU A 196 -5.63 9.22 5.75
N GLY A 197 -6.01 10.22 6.54
CA GLY A 197 -7.41 10.52 6.84
C GLY A 197 -8.06 9.55 7.83
N SER A 198 -7.30 9.01 8.79
CA SER A 198 -7.86 8.18 9.86
C SER A 198 -8.67 9.02 10.84
N THR A 199 -9.89 8.58 11.14
CA THR A 199 -10.78 9.24 12.12
C THR A 199 -10.33 9.06 13.57
N GLU A 200 -9.49 8.06 13.86
CA GLU A 200 -8.98 7.79 15.21
C GLU A 200 -8.06 8.90 15.73
N HIS A 201 -7.50 9.71 14.84
CA HIS A 201 -6.60 10.80 15.15
C HIS A 201 -7.23 12.19 14.94
N ALA A 202 -8.56 12.28 15.06
CA ALA A 202 -9.30 13.52 14.91
C ALA A 202 -8.77 14.61 15.86
N GLY A 203 -8.40 15.77 15.30
CA GLY A 203 -7.87 16.91 16.05
C GLY A 203 -6.35 17.01 16.12
N TYR A 204 -5.61 15.98 15.70
CA TYR A 204 -4.15 16.09 15.54
C TYR A 204 -3.81 16.86 14.26
N VAL A 205 -2.89 17.80 14.37
CA VAL A 205 -2.32 18.54 13.23
C VAL A 205 -0.79 18.52 13.37
N PRO A 206 -0.06 18.06 12.35
CA PRO A 206 1.40 18.06 12.39
C PRO A 206 1.94 19.48 12.54
N SER A 207 2.99 19.63 13.34
CA SER A 207 3.70 20.89 13.53
C SER A 207 5.20 20.73 13.34
N LYS A 208 5.85 21.83 12.93
CA LYS A 208 7.31 21.85 12.78
C LYS A 208 8.05 21.58 14.11
N PRO A 209 9.22 20.96 14.08
CA PRO A 209 9.94 20.43 12.91
C PRO A 209 9.41 19.05 12.49
N TYR A 210 9.43 18.75 11.19
CA TYR A 210 8.90 17.50 10.62
C TYR A 210 9.94 16.38 10.46
N ASN A 211 11.19 16.64 10.78
CA ASN A 211 12.31 15.69 10.65
C ASN A 211 12.01 14.33 11.31
N HIS A 212 11.38 14.37 12.50
CA HIS A 212 11.04 13.16 13.22
C HIS A 212 10.10 12.25 12.42
N HIS A 213 9.13 12.84 11.71
CA HIS A 213 8.22 12.08 10.86
C HIS A 213 8.92 11.53 9.61
N ALA A 214 9.82 12.30 9.04
CA ALA A 214 10.64 11.90 7.89
C ALA A 214 11.57 10.72 8.24
N GLU A 215 12.24 10.78 9.39
CA GLU A 215 13.08 9.69 9.89
C GLU A 215 12.27 8.42 10.17
N ALA A 216 11.10 8.56 10.78
CA ALA A 216 10.22 7.44 11.06
C ALA A 216 9.66 6.81 9.77
N TRP A 217 9.33 7.63 8.76
CA TRP A 217 8.95 7.13 7.43
C TRP A 217 10.08 6.35 6.77
N LYS A 218 11.30 6.87 6.83
CA LYS A 218 12.47 6.17 6.32
C LYS A 218 12.71 4.83 7.01
N GLY A 219 12.49 4.76 8.31
CA GLY A 219 12.55 3.50 9.06
C GLY A 219 11.52 2.48 8.59
N LEU A 220 10.31 2.91 8.26
CA LEU A 220 9.25 2.06 7.68
C LEU A 220 9.66 1.53 6.29
N GLU A 221 10.22 2.38 5.44
CA GLU A 221 10.75 1.98 4.13
C GLU A 221 11.88 0.95 4.26
N GLU A 222 12.81 1.15 5.19
CA GLU A 222 13.91 0.23 5.47
C GLU A 222 13.41 -1.13 5.95
N MET A 223 12.31 -1.19 6.70
CA MET A 223 11.69 -2.45 7.12
C MET A 223 11.19 -3.27 5.93
N LEU A 224 10.62 -2.62 4.91
CA LEU A 224 10.23 -3.30 3.67
C LEU A 224 11.47 -3.79 2.90
N ILE A 225 12.48 -2.93 2.72
CA ILE A 225 13.70 -3.26 1.96
C ILE A 225 14.46 -4.44 2.59
N LYS A 226 14.46 -4.55 3.91
CA LYS A 226 15.09 -5.67 4.63
C LYS A 226 14.44 -7.03 4.34
N ARG A 227 13.21 -7.05 3.84
CA ARG A 227 12.54 -8.28 3.42
C ARG A 227 12.97 -8.76 2.03
N PHE A 228 13.72 -7.97 1.29
CA PHE A 228 14.09 -8.29 -0.09
C PHE A 228 15.24 -9.30 -0.15
N SER A 229 14.96 -10.43 -0.79
CA SER A 229 15.99 -11.36 -1.28
C SER A 229 16.17 -11.09 -2.78
N ARG A 230 17.35 -10.72 -3.19
CA ARG A 230 17.65 -10.25 -4.55
C ARG A 230 18.25 -11.35 -5.40
N PHE A 231 17.68 -11.50 -6.60
CA PHE A 231 18.09 -12.46 -7.63
C PHE A 231 18.55 -11.78 -8.90
#